data_be3cf9365716602948ee381ec309c142
#
_entry.id   be3cf9365716602948ee381ec309c142
#
_cell.length_a   1.000
_cell.length_b   1.000
_cell.length_c   1.000
_cell.angle_alpha   90.00
_cell.angle_beta   90.00
_cell.angle_gamma   90.00
#
_symmetry.space_group_name_H-M   'P 1'
#
loop_
_entity.id
_entity.type
_entity.pdbx_description
1 polymer ?
#
loop_
_entity_poly.entity_id
_entity_poly.type
_entity_poly.pdbx_seq_one_letter_code
_entity_poly.pdbx_strand_id
1 'polypeptide(L)'
;MYKRQPWDIHYVDRLLAQLEAKHEINKPILVHAILETALGVSNVEAICAASPRMQGLSLGPADLAASRRMKTTRVGGGHPGYLVRADPAADDGPRPTAQQDLWHYTIARMVDACNAFGVLPYYGPFGDIRDVQACEDQFRNAFLLGCVGAWSLHPVQIDIARRVFSPPVEEVKWAMRVIDAMGDGTGAVMLDGKMQDDATVKQCRVMVELAEALAAGDPELRQLYGL
;
A
#
# COMPACT_ATOMS: atom_id res chain seq x y z
N MET A 1 -18.13 -2.03 -12.58
CA MET A 1 -17.48 -1.99 -13.92
C MET A 1 -16.05 -2.47 -13.74
N TYR A 2 -15.67 -3.55 -14.45
CA TYR A 2 -14.32 -4.13 -14.32
C TYR A 2 -13.28 -3.24 -14.99
N LYS A 3 -12.33 -2.71 -14.24
CA LYS A 3 -11.21 -1.93 -14.76
C LYS A 3 -10.14 -2.89 -15.29
N ARG A 4 -10.05 -3.00 -16.62
CA ARG A 4 -9.14 -3.92 -17.30
C ARG A 4 -8.10 -3.20 -18.14
N GLN A 5 -8.44 -1.99 -18.57
CA GLN A 5 -7.67 -1.22 -19.53
C GLN A 5 -7.74 0.28 -19.26
N PRO A 6 -6.79 1.08 -19.75
CA PRO A 6 -6.79 2.54 -19.59
C PRO A 6 -8.07 3.20 -20.10
N TRP A 7 -8.63 2.69 -21.19
CA TRP A 7 -9.83 3.26 -21.80
C TRP A 7 -11.07 3.18 -20.88
N ASP A 8 -11.13 2.21 -19.96
CA ASP A 8 -12.19 2.16 -18.94
C ASP A 8 -12.13 3.39 -18.03
N ILE A 9 -10.91 3.86 -17.71
CA ILE A 9 -10.68 5.08 -16.94
C ILE A 9 -11.03 6.31 -17.77
N HIS A 10 -10.60 6.37 -19.03
CA HIS A 10 -10.96 7.48 -19.93
C HIS A 10 -12.46 7.64 -20.08
N TYR A 11 -13.21 6.54 -20.19
CA TYR A 11 -14.67 6.58 -20.25
C TYR A 11 -15.28 7.23 -19.01
N VAL A 12 -14.83 6.79 -17.81
CA VAL A 12 -15.30 7.35 -16.53
C VAL A 12 -14.93 8.83 -16.41
N ASP A 13 -13.71 9.20 -16.77
CA ASP A 13 -13.24 10.59 -16.76
C ASP A 13 -14.13 11.49 -17.63
N ARG A 14 -14.41 11.08 -18.87
CA ARG A 14 -15.28 11.83 -19.77
C ARG A 14 -16.71 11.94 -19.26
N LEU A 15 -17.26 10.87 -18.71
CA LEU A 15 -18.60 10.86 -18.12
C LEU A 15 -18.67 11.81 -16.92
N LEU A 16 -17.68 11.76 -16.02
CA LEU A 16 -17.62 12.65 -14.86
C LEU A 16 -17.51 14.11 -15.28
N ALA A 17 -16.66 14.43 -16.27
CA ALA A 17 -16.52 15.79 -16.77
C ALA A 17 -17.84 16.35 -17.32
N GLN A 18 -18.62 15.53 -18.04
CA GLN A 18 -19.95 15.94 -18.53
C GLN A 18 -20.96 16.15 -17.40
N LEU A 19 -20.97 15.27 -16.41
CA LEU A 19 -21.86 15.38 -15.25
C LEU A 19 -21.50 16.59 -14.38
N GLU A 20 -20.22 16.84 -14.15
CA GLU A 20 -19.72 18.01 -13.43
C GLU A 20 -20.17 19.31 -14.13
N ALA A 21 -19.97 19.40 -15.43
CA ALA A 21 -20.41 20.54 -16.21
C ALA A 21 -21.94 20.74 -16.15
N LYS A 22 -22.70 19.63 -16.28
CA LYS A 22 -24.16 19.67 -16.22
C LYS A 22 -24.70 20.12 -14.85
N HIS A 23 -24.02 19.76 -13.76
CA HIS A 23 -24.45 20.01 -12.40
C HIS A 23 -23.67 21.14 -11.71
N GLU A 24 -22.88 21.90 -12.45
CA GLU A 24 -22.07 23.04 -11.97
C GLU A 24 -21.15 22.67 -10.79
N ILE A 25 -20.59 21.44 -10.83
CA ILE A 25 -19.65 20.95 -9.82
C ILE A 25 -18.26 21.51 -10.15
N ASN A 26 -17.77 22.44 -9.33
CA ASN A 26 -16.50 23.14 -9.58
C ASN A 26 -15.26 22.35 -9.13
N LYS A 27 -15.42 21.36 -8.24
CA LYS A 27 -14.32 20.51 -7.76
C LYS A 27 -14.38 19.17 -8.47
N PRO A 28 -13.33 18.77 -9.22
CA PRO A 28 -13.32 17.48 -9.92
C PRO A 28 -13.53 16.30 -8.98
N ILE A 29 -14.40 15.38 -9.37
CA ILE A 29 -14.58 14.10 -8.68
C ILE A 29 -13.40 13.21 -9.05
N LEU A 30 -12.69 12.72 -8.02
CA LEU A 30 -11.55 11.85 -8.19
C LEU A 30 -11.98 10.39 -8.38
N VAL A 31 -11.11 9.60 -8.99
CA VAL A 31 -11.35 8.19 -9.31
C VAL A 31 -10.46 7.31 -8.45
N HIS A 32 -11.09 6.37 -7.75
CA HIS A 32 -10.43 5.27 -7.08
C HIS A 32 -10.78 3.98 -7.85
N ALA A 33 -9.78 3.33 -8.44
CA ALA A 33 -9.99 2.10 -9.19
C ALA A 33 -9.68 0.85 -8.35
N ILE A 34 -10.22 -0.30 -8.79
CA ILE A 34 -9.94 -1.61 -8.17
C ILE A 34 -9.22 -2.48 -9.19
N LEU A 35 -8.07 -3.00 -8.79
CA LEU A 35 -7.24 -3.91 -9.57
C LEU A 35 -7.66 -5.36 -9.29
N GLU A 36 -8.58 -5.88 -10.10
CA GLU A 36 -9.28 -7.13 -9.82
C GLU A 36 -9.30 -8.11 -11.00
N THR A 37 -8.48 -7.87 -12.03
CA THR A 37 -8.36 -8.79 -13.17
C THR A 37 -6.90 -8.96 -13.58
N ALA A 38 -6.57 -10.13 -14.13
CA ALA A 38 -5.23 -10.42 -14.65
C ALA A 38 -4.82 -9.41 -15.73
N LEU A 39 -5.75 -9.01 -16.62
CA LEU A 39 -5.51 -8.00 -17.63
C LEU A 39 -5.28 -6.60 -17.02
N GLY A 40 -6.03 -6.26 -15.95
CA GLY A 40 -5.81 -5.01 -15.22
C GLY A 40 -4.41 -4.96 -14.59
N VAL A 41 -3.95 -6.04 -13.98
CA VAL A 41 -2.58 -6.13 -13.44
C VAL A 41 -1.53 -5.98 -14.53
N SER A 42 -1.76 -6.56 -15.72
CA SER A 42 -0.86 -6.40 -16.87
C SER A 42 -0.79 -4.97 -17.41
N ASN A 43 -1.83 -4.17 -17.19
CA ASN A 43 -1.95 -2.80 -17.70
C ASN A 43 -1.88 -1.75 -16.59
N VAL A 44 -1.38 -2.10 -15.39
CA VAL A 44 -1.51 -1.24 -14.19
C VAL A 44 -0.88 0.14 -14.39
N GLU A 45 0.30 0.25 -15.01
CA GLU A 45 0.95 1.54 -15.27
C GLU A 45 0.09 2.42 -16.19
N ALA A 46 -0.42 1.83 -17.26
CA ALA A 46 -1.27 2.54 -18.20
C ALA A 46 -2.63 2.95 -17.58
N ILE A 47 -3.15 2.18 -16.63
CA ILE A 47 -4.34 2.53 -15.85
C ILE A 47 -4.05 3.72 -14.93
N CYS A 48 -2.92 3.71 -14.22
CA CYS A 48 -2.51 4.83 -13.35
C CYS A 48 -2.32 6.12 -14.14
N ALA A 49 -1.75 6.04 -15.34
CA ALA A 49 -1.49 7.18 -16.23
C ALA A 49 -2.73 7.68 -16.98
N ALA A 50 -3.86 6.98 -16.96
CA ALA A 50 -4.97 7.21 -17.88
C ALA A 50 -5.77 8.51 -17.65
N SER A 51 -5.73 9.10 -16.47
CA SER A 51 -6.46 10.35 -16.16
C SER A 51 -5.84 11.07 -14.96
N PRO A 52 -5.80 12.40 -14.98
CA PRO A 52 -5.40 13.20 -13.82
C PRO A 52 -6.37 13.07 -12.63
N ARG A 53 -7.54 12.45 -12.82
CA ARG A 53 -8.50 12.16 -11.75
C ARG A 53 -8.13 10.92 -10.93
N MET A 54 -7.16 10.12 -11.39
CA MET A 54 -6.73 8.93 -10.65
C MET A 54 -6.12 9.33 -9.31
N GLN A 55 -6.83 9.06 -8.23
CA GLN A 55 -6.38 9.33 -6.87
C GLN A 55 -5.83 8.08 -6.18
N GLY A 56 -6.48 6.94 -6.40
CA GLY A 56 -6.13 5.71 -5.71
C GLY A 56 -6.39 4.45 -6.53
N LEU A 57 -5.69 3.40 -6.15
CA LEU A 57 -5.84 2.07 -6.71
C LEU A 57 -5.80 1.04 -5.58
N SER A 58 -6.81 0.17 -5.52
CA SER A 58 -6.89 -0.92 -4.53
C SER A 58 -6.76 -2.28 -5.18
N LEU A 59 -6.16 -3.21 -4.46
CA LEU A 59 -6.20 -4.63 -4.80
C LEU A 59 -7.61 -5.20 -4.57
N GLY A 60 -8.17 -5.89 -5.59
CA GLY A 60 -9.41 -6.66 -5.50
C GLY A 60 -9.12 -8.17 -5.50
N PRO A 61 -8.76 -8.78 -4.34
CA PRO A 61 -8.16 -10.12 -4.30
C PRO A 61 -9.12 -11.24 -4.71
N ALA A 62 -10.42 -11.14 -4.43
CA ALA A 62 -11.38 -12.18 -4.74
C ALA A 62 -11.56 -12.35 -6.26
N ASP A 63 -11.92 -11.27 -6.95
CA ASP A 63 -12.11 -11.28 -8.40
C ASP A 63 -10.80 -11.50 -9.15
N LEU A 64 -9.68 -10.97 -8.63
CA LEU A 64 -8.36 -11.23 -9.20
C LEU A 64 -7.96 -12.70 -9.10
N ALA A 65 -8.24 -13.35 -7.96
CA ALA A 65 -8.00 -14.78 -7.81
C ALA A 65 -8.80 -15.60 -8.84
N ALA A 66 -10.07 -15.27 -9.03
CA ALA A 66 -10.91 -15.89 -10.05
C ALA A 66 -10.39 -15.62 -11.46
N SER A 67 -10.03 -14.38 -11.77
CA SER A 67 -9.47 -13.99 -13.08
C SER A 67 -8.14 -14.69 -13.41
N ARG A 68 -7.31 -14.95 -12.40
CA ARG A 68 -6.05 -15.70 -12.49
C ARG A 68 -6.23 -17.21 -12.43
N ARG A 69 -7.45 -17.69 -12.21
CA ARG A 69 -7.74 -19.11 -11.98
C ARG A 69 -6.95 -19.70 -10.81
N MET A 70 -6.74 -18.90 -9.75
CA MET A 70 -6.09 -19.37 -8.53
C MET A 70 -6.94 -20.43 -7.84
N LYS A 71 -6.26 -21.37 -7.15
CA LYS A 71 -6.93 -22.50 -6.46
C LYS A 71 -7.16 -22.19 -4.97
N THR A 72 -7.75 -21.03 -4.70
CA THR A 72 -8.10 -20.56 -3.36
C THR A 72 -9.48 -19.89 -3.38
N THR A 73 -10.22 -20.03 -2.28
CA THR A 73 -11.47 -19.30 -2.02
C THR A 73 -11.30 -18.21 -0.96
N ARG A 74 -10.08 -17.98 -0.49
CA ARG A 74 -9.77 -16.94 0.51
C ARG A 74 -9.78 -15.56 -0.15
N VAL A 75 -10.35 -14.60 0.56
CA VAL A 75 -10.38 -13.19 0.12
C VAL A 75 -9.26 -12.43 0.82
N GLY A 76 -8.18 -12.20 0.10
CA GLY A 76 -6.96 -11.61 0.64
C GLY A 76 -6.21 -12.56 1.58
N GLY A 77 -5.11 -12.06 2.14
CA GLY A 77 -4.30 -12.80 3.10
C GLY A 77 -3.49 -13.95 2.50
N GLY A 78 -2.68 -14.57 3.35
CA GLY A 78 -1.88 -15.73 3.00
C GLY A 78 -2.72 -17.01 2.88
N HIS A 79 -2.11 -18.05 2.36
CA HIS A 79 -2.73 -19.39 2.28
C HIS A 79 -1.82 -20.42 2.98
N PRO A 80 -2.32 -21.21 3.95
CA PRO A 80 -1.48 -22.13 4.74
C PRO A 80 -0.76 -23.19 3.89
N GLY A 81 -1.29 -23.51 2.72
CA GLY A 81 -0.65 -24.42 1.77
C GLY A 81 0.37 -23.79 0.83
N TYR A 82 0.54 -22.45 0.84
CA TYR A 82 1.52 -21.74 -0.01
C TYR A 82 2.78 -21.44 0.80
N LEU A 83 3.68 -22.41 0.79
CA LEU A 83 4.86 -22.44 1.66
C LEU A 83 6.16 -22.46 0.86
N VAL A 84 7.17 -21.77 1.38
CA VAL A 84 8.58 -22.00 1.03
C VAL A 84 9.13 -23.07 1.98
N ARG A 85 9.82 -24.05 1.45
CA ARG A 85 10.48 -25.11 2.21
C ARG A 85 11.99 -25.01 2.01
N ALA A 86 12.70 -24.85 3.11
CA ALA A 86 14.15 -24.91 3.11
C ALA A 86 14.63 -26.38 3.17
N ASP A 87 15.90 -26.61 2.84
CA ASP A 87 16.49 -27.91 3.01
C ASP A 87 16.64 -28.26 4.50
N PRO A 88 16.50 -29.53 4.87
CA PRO A 88 16.68 -29.94 6.26
C PRO A 88 18.15 -29.78 6.68
N ALA A 89 18.38 -29.52 7.97
CA ALA A 89 19.74 -29.44 8.51
C ALA A 89 20.48 -30.80 8.53
N ALA A 90 19.74 -31.91 8.41
CA ALA A 90 20.25 -33.28 8.30
C ALA A 90 19.35 -34.05 7.32
N ASP A 91 19.91 -35.09 6.67
CA ASP A 91 19.26 -35.82 5.57
C ASP A 91 17.82 -36.29 5.87
N ASP A 92 17.56 -36.71 7.11
CA ASP A 92 16.25 -37.19 7.58
C ASP A 92 15.52 -36.17 8.50
N GLY A 93 16.03 -34.94 8.57
CA GLY A 93 15.46 -33.91 9.45
C GLY A 93 14.16 -33.27 8.90
N PRO A 94 13.37 -32.61 9.78
CA PRO A 94 12.23 -31.85 9.33
C PRO A 94 12.66 -30.67 8.46
N ARG A 95 11.95 -30.44 7.37
CA ARG A 95 12.18 -29.29 6.47
C ARG A 95 11.54 -28.03 7.09
N PRO A 96 12.35 -27.02 7.43
CA PRO A 96 11.80 -25.72 7.87
C PRO A 96 10.87 -25.14 6.79
N THR A 97 9.73 -24.61 7.21
CA THR A 97 8.76 -24.00 6.30
C THR A 97 8.42 -22.60 6.73
N ALA A 98 8.27 -21.71 5.75
CA ALA A 98 7.75 -20.35 5.96
C ALA A 98 6.58 -20.11 5.03
N GLN A 99 5.57 -19.41 5.52
CA GLN A 99 4.45 -19.02 4.69
C GLN A 99 4.88 -17.95 3.68
N GLN A 100 4.48 -18.11 2.43
CA GLN A 100 4.73 -17.14 1.38
C GLN A 100 3.47 -16.29 1.15
N ASP A 101 3.65 -15.00 0.83
CA ASP A 101 2.54 -14.11 0.50
C ASP A 101 2.11 -14.30 -0.96
N LEU A 102 0.85 -14.74 -1.15
CA LEU A 102 0.23 -14.92 -2.47
C LEU A 102 0.14 -13.61 -3.27
N TRP A 103 0.08 -12.49 -2.59
CA TRP A 103 -0.23 -11.18 -3.17
C TRP A 103 1.00 -10.30 -3.34
N HIS A 104 2.15 -10.68 -2.79
CA HIS A 104 3.39 -9.89 -2.78
C HIS A 104 3.73 -9.29 -4.14
N TYR A 105 3.83 -10.13 -5.18
CA TYR A 105 4.12 -9.65 -6.54
C TYR A 105 3.11 -8.62 -7.05
N THR A 106 1.82 -8.85 -6.80
CA THR A 106 0.77 -7.95 -7.29
C THR A 106 0.78 -6.62 -6.54
N ILE A 107 1.01 -6.66 -5.22
CA ILE A 107 1.11 -5.46 -4.38
C ILE A 107 2.33 -4.64 -4.79
N ALA A 108 3.51 -5.27 -4.91
CA ALA A 108 4.73 -4.58 -5.32
C ALA A 108 4.56 -3.89 -6.69
N ARG A 109 4.05 -4.63 -7.69
CA ARG A 109 3.78 -4.06 -9.02
C ARG A 109 2.76 -2.92 -9.01
N MET A 110 1.71 -3.03 -8.18
CA MET A 110 0.72 -1.97 -8.00
C MET A 110 1.33 -0.74 -7.34
N VAL A 111 2.13 -0.93 -6.29
CA VAL A 111 2.81 0.15 -5.58
C VAL A 111 3.79 0.89 -6.49
N ASP A 112 4.61 0.16 -7.27
CA ASP A 112 5.54 0.76 -8.24
C ASP A 112 4.79 1.63 -9.25
N ALA A 113 3.72 1.09 -9.86
CA ALA A 113 2.91 1.84 -10.81
C ALA A 113 2.24 3.06 -10.17
N CYS A 114 1.65 2.91 -8.99
CA CYS A 114 1.00 4.02 -8.29
C CYS A 114 1.98 5.15 -7.98
N ASN A 115 3.13 4.84 -7.41
CA ASN A 115 4.14 5.86 -7.07
C ASN A 115 4.73 6.53 -8.31
N ALA A 116 4.92 5.80 -9.41
CA ALA A 116 5.42 6.37 -10.66
C ALA A 116 4.48 7.43 -11.27
N PHE A 117 3.17 7.35 -11.00
CA PHE A 117 2.14 8.24 -11.56
C PHE A 117 1.41 9.09 -10.50
N GLY A 118 1.89 9.14 -9.24
CA GLY A 118 1.30 9.94 -8.18
C GLY A 118 -0.09 9.47 -7.74
N VAL A 119 -0.38 8.17 -7.85
CA VAL A 119 -1.62 7.51 -7.42
C VAL A 119 -1.38 6.82 -6.08
N LEU A 120 -2.35 6.84 -5.17
CA LEU A 120 -2.22 6.22 -3.85
C LEU A 120 -2.53 4.72 -3.90
N PRO A 121 -1.60 3.84 -3.50
CA PRO A 121 -1.84 2.40 -3.46
C PRO A 121 -2.52 1.96 -2.16
N TYR A 122 -3.55 1.12 -2.27
CA TYR A 122 -4.26 0.55 -1.12
C TYR A 122 -4.27 -0.97 -1.19
N TYR A 123 -4.08 -1.61 -0.04
CA TYR A 123 -4.35 -3.03 0.09
C TYR A 123 -5.85 -3.30 -0.05
N GLY A 124 -6.19 -4.48 -0.56
CA GLY A 124 -7.58 -4.94 -0.69
C GLY A 124 -8.19 -5.43 0.62
N PRO A 125 -9.42 -5.94 0.57
CA PRO A 125 -10.09 -6.48 1.73
C PRO A 125 -9.43 -7.76 2.23
N PHE A 126 -9.45 -7.94 3.56
CA PHE A 126 -9.12 -9.19 4.24
C PHE A 126 -10.41 -9.89 4.69
N GLY A 127 -10.73 -11.06 4.11
CA GLY A 127 -12.05 -11.68 4.23
C GLY A 127 -12.32 -12.38 5.55
N ASP A 128 -11.29 -12.89 6.24
CA ASP A 128 -11.49 -13.56 7.53
C ASP A 128 -11.50 -12.56 8.69
N ILE A 129 -12.68 -12.02 8.98
CA ILE A 129 -12.86 -10.98 10.02
C ILE A 129 -12.59 -11.49 11.45
N ARG A 130 -12.49 -12.81 11.64
CA ARG A 130 -12.18 -13.40 12.97
C ARG A 130 -10.69 -13.53 13.21
N ASP A 131 -9.91 -13.63 12.15
CA ASP A 131 -8.46 -13.73 12.23
C ASP A 131 -7.81 -12.33 12.24
N VAL A 132 -7.91 -11.68 13.42
CA VAL A 132 -7.39 -10.33 13.65
C VAL A 132 -5.87 -10.27 13.44
N GLN A 133 -5.14 -11.30 13.86
CA GLN A 133 -3.69 -11.36 13.75
C GLN A 133 -3.27 -11.45 12.26
N ALA A 134 -3.87 -12.34 11.49
CA ALA A 134 -3.55 -12.45 10.08
C ALA A 134 -3.95 -11.19 9.29
N CYS A 135 -5.02 -10.51 9.70
CA CYS A 135 -5.39 -9.21 9.14
C CYS A 135 -4.30 -8.16 9.39
N GLU A 136 -3.81 -8.07 10.63
CA GLU A 136 -2.73 -7.17 11.00
C GLU A 136 -1.44 -7.47 10.24
N ASP A 137 -1.07 -8.74 10.13
CA ASP A 137 0.13 -9.18 9.42
C ASP A 137 0.07 -8.81 7.92
N GLN A 138 -1.08 -9.00 7.29
CA GLN A 138 -1.26 -8.64 5.89
C GLN A 138 -1.26 -7.12 5.66
N PHE A 139 -1.89 -6.35 6.54
CA PHE A 139 -1.85 -4.89 6.47
C PHE A 139 -0.43 -4.38 6.68
N ARG A 140 0.33 -4.96 7.62
CA ARG A 140 1.74 -4.62 7.86
C ARG A 140 2.61 -4.92 6.64
N ASN A 141 2.43 -6.08 6.01
CA ASN A 141 3.15 -6.42 4.78
C ASN A 141 2.86 -5.40 3.66
N ALA A 142 1.60 -5.02 3.51
CA ALA A 142 1.20 -4.01 2.53
C ALA A 142 1.77 -2.62 2.85
N PHE A 143 1.76 -2.20 4.10
CA PHE A 143 2.37 -0.95 4.57
C PHE A 143 3.88 -0.91 4.25
N LEU A 144 4.61 -1.96 4.61
CA LEU A 144 6.04 -2.06 4.35
C LEU A 144 6.38 -2.06 2.85
N LEU A 145 5.48 -2.56 2.00
CA LEU A 145 5.62 -2.49 0.54
C LEU A 145 5.27 -1.10 -0.04
N GLY A 146 4.69 -0.20 0.76
CA GLY A 146 4.37 1.17 0.33
C GLY A 146 2.89 1.47 0.13
N CYS A 147 1.96 0.58 0.52
CA CYS A 147 0.54 0.92 0.56
C CYS A 147 0.27 1.96 1.65
N VAL A 148 -0.68 2.87 1.38
CA VAL A 148 -1.05 3.96 2.31
C VAL A 148 -2.31 3.65 3.13
N GLY A 149 -2.96 2.53 2.88
CA GLY A 149 -4.18 2.11 3.59
C GLY A 149 -4.70 0.77 3.09
N ALA A 150 -5.83 0.35 3.63
CA ALA A 150 -6.50 -0.91 3.27
C ALA A 150 -8.03 -0.78 3.34
N TRP A 151 -8.73 -1.65 2.60
CA TRP A 151 -10.16 -1.81 2.77
C TRP A 151 -10.47 -2.55 4.05
N SER A 152 -11.43 -2.03 4.81
CA SER A 152 -11.93 -2.64 6.03
C SER A 152 -13.35 -3.14 5.81
N LEU A 153 -13.57 -4.45 5.91
CA LEU A 153 -14.88 -5.10 5.78
C LEU A 153 -15.67 -5.10 7.10
N HIS A 154 -14.99 -4.86 8.21
CA HIS A 154 -15.58 -4.87 9.54
C HIS A 154 -14.95 -3.78 10.42
N PRO A 155 -15.69 -3.18 11.37
CA PRO A 155 -15.15 -2.13 12.24
C PRO A 155 -13.83 -2.47 12.95
N VAL A 156 -13.64 -3.71 13.39
CA VAL A 156 -12.38 -4.15 14.01
C VAL A 156 -11.17 -3.97 13.09
N GLN A 157 -11.35 -4.07 11.77
CA GLN A 157 -10.28 -3.88 10.80
C GLN A 157 -9.91 -2.41 10.61
N ILE A 158 -10.82 -1.48 10.93
CA ILE A 158 -10.53 -0.04 10.89
C ILE A 158 -9.48 0.32 11.93
N ASP A 159 -9.61 -0.21 13.16
CA ASP A 159 -8.65 0.04 14.22
C ASP A 159 -7.28 -0.58 13.92
N ILE A 160 -7.27 -1.78 13.31
CA ILE A 160 -6.05 -2.42 12.82
C ILE A 160 -5.41 -1.54 11.73
N ALA A 161 -6.18 -1.12 10.75
CA ALA A 161 -5.68 -0.28 9.66
C ALA A 161 -5.09 1.04 10.18
N ARG A 162 -5.80 1.74 11.05
CA ARG A 162 -5.29 2.99 11.67
C ARG A 162 -3.96 2.77 12.38
N ARG A 163 -3.83 1.71 13.15
CA ARG A 163 -2.59 1.39 13.87
C ARG A 163 -1.45 1.02 12.93
N VAL A 164 -1.73 0.17 11.93
CA VAL A 164 -0.71 -0.38 11.03
C VAL A 164 -0.22 0.64 10.00
N PHE A 165 -1.12 1.46 9.44
CA PHE A 165 -0.76 2.46 8.44
C PHE A 165 -0.32 3.80 9.04
N SER A 166 -0.16 3.87 10.36
CA SER A 166 0.49 4.98 11.04
C SER A 166 1.95 4.58 11.35
N PRO A 167 2.94 5.39 10.96
CA PRO A 167 4.34 5.07 11.24
C PRO A 167 4.63 5.09 12.74
N PRO A 168 5.52 4.21 13.24
CA PRO A 168 5.90 4.21 14.64
C PRO A 168 6.53 5.54 15.07
N VAL A 169 6.12 6.06 16.23
CA VAL A 169 6.56 7.37 16.74
C VAL A 169 8.08 7.48 16.82
N GLU A 170 8.74 6.45 17.33
CA GLU A 170 10.20 6.44 17.48
C GLU A 170 10.93 6.42 16.13
N GLU A 171 10.35 5.79 15.11
CA GLU A 171 10.90 5.81 13.76
C GLU A 171 10.75 7.19 13.12
N VAL A 172 9.62 7.88 13.33
CA VAL A 172 9.42 9.26 12.86
C VAL A 172 10.42 10.21 13.53
N LYS A 173 10.56 10.13 14.85
CA LYS A 173 11.53 10.95 15.59
C LYS A 173 12.97 10.69 15.17
N TRP A 174 13.31 9.42 14.93
CA TRP A 174 14.62 9.08 14.41
C TRP A 174 14.83 9.62 13.01
N ALA A 175 13.84 9.51 12.14
CA ALA A 175 13.88 10.06 10.78
C ALA A 175 14.08 11.58 10.77
N MET A 176 13.40 12.31 11.66
CA MET A 176 13.60 13.75 11.83
C MET A 176 15.06 14.08 12.25
N ARG A 177 15.62 13.33 13.21
CA ARG A 177 17.01 13.50 13.62
C ARG A 177 18.02 13.25 12.50
N VAL A 178 17.75 12.26 11.63
CA VAL A 178 18.61 11.99 10.45
C VAL A 178 18.54 13.17 9.47
N ILE A 179 17.33 13.67 9.18
CA ILE A 179 17.14 14.80 8.28
C ILE A 179 17.87 16.05 8.83
N ASP A 180 17.72 16.35 10.12
CA ASP A 180 18.38 17.49 10.78
C ASP A 180 19.90 17.35 10.76
N ALA A 181 20.44 16.17 11.03
CA ALA A 181 21.88 15.92 11.05
C ALA A 181 22.53 16.04 9.66
N MET A 182 21.76 15.73 8.60
CA MET A 182 22.24 15.80 7.22
C MET A 182 22.10 17.21 6.60
N GLY A 183 21.35 18.13 7.21
CA GLY A 183 21.18 19.51 6.75
C GLY A 183 20.66 19.63 5.32
N ASP A 184 21.54 19.91 4.35
CA ASP A 184 21.15 20.03 2.94
C ASP A 184 20.85 18.68 2.25
N GLY A 185 21.06 17.56 2.95
CA GLY A 185 20.80 16.21 2.46
C GLY A 185 21.88 15.65 1.54
N THR A 186 23.08 16.27 1.53
CA THR A 186 24.21 15.81 0.72
C THR A 186 25.33 15.23 1.60
N GLY A 187 26.09 14.28 1.04
CA GLY A 187 27.22 13.66 1.72
C GLY A 187 26.84 12.50 2.63
N ALA A 188 27.58 12.34 3.72
CA ALA A 188 27.35 11.30 4.71
C ALA A 188 27.71 11.79 6.13
N VAL A 189 26.94 11.35 7.13
CA VAL A 189 27.16 11.68 8.55
C VAL A 189 27.04 10.43 9.40
N MET A 190 27.76 10.38 10.52
CA MET A 190 27.61 9.33 11.52
C MET A 190 26.56 9.75 12.54
N LEU A 191 25.48 9.00 12.65
CA LEU A 191 24.45 9.17 13.67
C LEU A 191 24.21 7.85 14.40
N ASP A 192 24.28 7.84 15.72
CA ASP A 192 24.11 6.66 16.57
C ASP A 192 24.99 5.46 16.15
N GLY A 193 26.23 5.74 15.72
CA GLY A 193 27.20 4.72 15.28
C GLY A 193 26.91 4.09 13.91
N LYS A 194 25.96 4.63 13.14
CA LYS A 194 25.64 4.20 11.78
C LYS A 194 25.83 5.36 10.78
N MET A 195 26.35 5.02 9.61
CA MET A 195 26.47 5.97 8.50
C MET A 195 25.08 6.24 7.93
N GLN A 196 24.76 7.51 7.77
CA GLN A 196 23.57 8.02 7.10
C GLN A 196 24.01 8.78 5.84
N ASP A 197 23.31 8.60 4.75
CA ASP A 197 23.62 9.23 3.47
C ASP A 197 22.36 9.82 2.80
N ASP A 198 22.49 10.34 1.61
CA ASP A 198 21.40 10.91 0.80
C ASP A 198 20.24 9.89 0.59
N ALA A 199 20.53 8.59 0.40
CA ALA A 199 19.49 7.57 0.25
C ALA A 199 18.70 7.40 1.55
N THR A 200 19.38 7.40 2.70
CA THR A 200 18.72 7.34 4.02
C THR A 200 17.84 8.56 4.27
N VAL A 201 18.30 9.77 3.90
CA VAL A 201 17.47 11.00 4.02
C VAL A 201 16.18 10.89 3.20
N LYS A 202 16.26 10.39 1.98
CA LYS A 202 15.07 10.18 1.14
C LYS A 202 14.06 9.22 1.77
N GLN A 203 14.52 8.12 2.37
CA GLN A 203 13.66 7.20 3.12
C GLN A 203 13.06 7.86 4.36
N CYS A 204 13.84 8.61 5.11
CA CYS A 204 13.39 9.36 6.29
C CYS A 204 12.30 10.38 5.93
N ARG A 205 12.44 11.10 4.81
CA ARG A 205 11.44 12.05 4.35
C ARG A 205 10.09 11.39 4.08
N VAL A 206 10.05 10.20 3.47
CA VAL A 206 8.80 9.45 3.24
C VAL A 206 8.07 9.19 4.56
N MET A 207 8.80 8.82 5.63
CA MET A 207 8.20 8.56 6.94
C MET A 207 7.67 9.84 7.61
N VAL A 208 8.42 10.94 7.52
CA VAL A 208 8.02 12.23 8.09
C VAL A 208 6.83 12.82 7.34
N GLU A 209 6.85 12.82 6.00
CA GLU A 209 5.74 13.28 5.17
C GLU A 209 4.43 12.50 5.44
N LEU A 210 4.53 11.19 5.65
CA LEU A 210 3.38 10.38 6.04
C LEU A 210 2.86 10.79 7.43
N ALA A 211 3.76 10.98 8.41
CA ALA A 211 3.39 11.41 9.75
C ALA A 211 2.73 12.81 9.74
N GLU A 212 3.27 13.75 8.96
CA GLU A 212 2.71 15.09 8.75
C GLU A 212 1.30 15.04 8.14
N ALA A 213 1.11 14.21 7.09
CA ALA A 213 -0.17 14.05 6.43
C ALA A 213 -1.24 13.47 7.37
N LEU A 214 -0.88 12.48 8.20
CA LEU A 214 -1.78 11.90 9.20
C LEU A 214 -2.08 12.89 10.33
N ALA A 215 -1.11 13.65 10.77
CA ALA A 215 -1.22 14.64 11.84
C ALA A 215 -1.90 15.95 11.42
N ALA A 216 -2.13 16.19 10.13
CA ALA A 216 -2.71 17.45 9.63
C ALA A 216 -4.13 17.73 10.19
N GLY A 217 -4.92 16.68 10.48
CA GLY A 217 -6.24 16.78 11.07
C GLY A 217 -6.34 16.25 12.51
N ASP A 218 -5.22 15.89 13.14
CA ASP A 218 -5.17 15.25 14.46
C ASP A 218 -4.10 15.92 15.34
N PRO A 219 -4.51 16.85 16.24
CA PRO A 219 -3.57 17.55 17.12
C PRO A 219 -2.86 16.63 18.13
N GLU A 220 -3.50 15.55 18.58
CA GLU A 220 -2.88 14.61 19.51
C GLU A 220 -1.77 13.82 18.81
N LEU A 221 -2.04 13.36 17.60
CA LEU A 221 -1.06 12.67 16.77
C LEU A 221 0.12 13.60 16.40
N ARG A 222 -0.17 14.87 16.11
CA ARG A 222 0.86 15.89 15.88
C ARG A 222 1.79 16.06 17.07
N GLN A 223 1.23 16.19 18.28
CA GLN A 223 2.03 16.28 19.50
C GLN A 223 2.84 15.00 19.75
N LEU A 224 2.26 13.83 19.48
CA LEU A 224 2.91 12.53 19.66
C LEU A 224 4.15 12.38 18.78
N TYR A 225 4.07 12.80 17.53
CA TYR A 225 5.20 12.80 16.59
C TYR A 225 6.22 13.91 16.86
N GLY A 226 5.83 14.97 17.54
CA GLY A 226 6.68 16.15 17.76
C GLY A 226 6.79 17.08 16.55
N LEU A 227 5.71 17.16 15.75
CA LEU A 227 5.58 17.95 14.52
C LEU A 227 5.03 19.36 14.78
#